data_cc38744d2a8dd9920e3af9c058e5241c
#
_entry.id   cc38744d2a8dd9920e3af9c058e5241c
#
_cell.length_a   1.000
_cell.length_b   1.000
_cell.length_c   1.000
_cell.angle_alpha   90.00
_cell.angle_beta   90.00
_cell.angle_gamma   90.00
#
_symmetry.space_group_name_H-M   'P 1'
#
loop_
_entity.id
_entity.type
_entity.pdbx_description
1 polymer ?
#
loop_
_entity_poly.entity_id
_entity_poly.type
_entity_poly.pdbx_seq_one_letter_code
_entity_poly.pdbx_strand_id
1 'polypeptide(L)'
;MHILSFDTPGQKDGVLFPVKPGRDGARHHFRPVIAVRLQGVTAMRRLPVYLVLDVSGSMHGEPIEAVQNGMQMLVSTLRTDPYALETAHISVIVFDDKARQVVPLTELISFQPPSVEAGSTTSLGDALRVTKECIAREVRKTTADSKGDWKPLVFLMTDGQPTDDWQKGLAEFRTIRPGMVIACAAGPQADTSVLKQITEVVVSLDTADSSTISAFFKWVSASISTSSKKIDLSKSESTQLSELPPPPPQITLV
;
A
#
# COMPACT_ATOMS: atom_id res chain seq x y z
N MET A 1 -19.08 47.53 -6.80
CA MET A 1 -18.15 46.38 -6.67
C MET A 1 -16.80 46.96 -6.23
N HIS A 2 -16.58 47.06 -4.89
CA HIS A 2 -15.34 47.55 -4.33
C HIS A 2 -14.67 46.38 -3.64
N ILE A 3 -13.51 46.04 -4.17
CA ILE A 3 -12.61 45.04 -3.58
C ILE A 3 -11.68 45.84 -2.65
N LEU A 4 -11.75 45.60 -1.35
CA LEU A 4 -10.76 46.08 -0.40
C LEU A 4 -9.71 44.99 -0.24
N SER A 5 -8.53 45.22 -0.80
CA SER A 5 -7.33 44.44 -0.59
C SER A 5 -6.62 44.97 0.67
N PHE A 6 -6.37 44.11 1.66
CA PHE A 6 -5.46 44.38 2.75
C PHE A 6 -4.24 43.49 2.55
N ASP A 7 -3.17 44.12 2.09
CA ASP A 7 -1.84 43.51 2.06
C ASP A 7 -1.21 43.61 3.45
N THR A 8 -0.99 42.50 4.10
CA THR A 8 -0.05 42.38 5.24
C THR A 8 0.96 41.30 4.92
N PRO A 9 2.27 41.55 5.07
CA PRO A 9 3.28 40.56 4.66
C PRO A 9 3.21 39.32 5.58
N GLY A 10 2.90 38.16 5.01
CA GLY A 10 2.99 36.87 5.68
C GLY A 10 1.72 36.01 5.72
N GLN A 11 0.63 36.36 5.06
CA GLN A 11 -0.61 35.59 5.12
C GLN A 11 -1.06 35.13 3.73
N LYS A 12 -0.96 33.85 3.44
CA LYS A 12 -1.49 33.21 2.23
C LYS A 12 -2.90 32.66 2.49
N ASP A 13 -3.80 33.03 1.60
CA ASP A 13 -5.04 32.39 1.20
C ASP A 13 -6.16 32.15 2.24
N GLY A 14 -6.99 33.22 2.43
CA GLY A 14 -8.33 33.08 3.00
C GLY A 14 -9.38 33.11 1.88
N VAL A 15 -10.24 32.09 1.84
CA VAL A 15 -11.39 32.03 0.91
C VAL A 15 -12.53 32.88 1.45
N LEU A 16 -12.97 33.89 0.68
CA LEU A 16 -14.10 34.77 1.00
C LEU A 16 -15.38 34.26 0.32
N PHE A 17 -16.43 34.06 1.10
CA PHE A 17 -17.78 33.82 0.58
C PHE A 17 -18.57 35.11 0.48
N PRO A 18 -19.37 35.35 -0.59
CA PRO A 18 -20.15 36.56 -0.74
C PRO A 18 -21.41 36.57 0.17
N VAL A 19 -21.61 37.66 0.92
CA VAL A 19 -22.79 37.89 1.72
C VAL A 19 -23.73 38.85 0.97
N LYS A 20 -25.01 38.49 0.82
CA LYS A 20 -26.04 39.37 0.24
C LYS A 20 -26.38 40.53 1.20
N PRO A 21 -26.55 41.78 0.71
CA PRO A 21 -26.91 42.91 1.57
C PRO A 21 -28.37 42.81 1.99
N GLY A 22 -28.61 42.84 3.31
CA GLY A 22 -29.95 43.02 3.91
C GLY A 22 -30.34 44.49 3.90
N ARG A 23 -31.62 44.76 3.64
CA ARG A 23 -32.27 46.09 3.76
C ARG A 23 -32.66 46.29 5.21
N ASP A 24 -31.87 46.92 6.01
CA ASP A 24 -32.31 47.66 7.19
C ASP A 24 -31.13 48.38 7.84
N GLY A 25 -31.31 49.67 8.13
CA GLY A 25 -30.25 50.62 8.54
C GLY A 25 -29.84 50.55 10.02
N ALA A 26 -29.53 49.37 10.55
CA ALA A 26 -28.98 49.23 11.89
C ALA A 26 -27.46 49.10 11.82
N ARG A 27 -26.74 49.97 12.55
CA ARG A 27 -25.30 49.91 12.71
C ARG A 27 -24.90 48.60 13.41
N HIS A 28 -24.57 47.58 12.62
CA HIS A 28 -24.03 46.34 13.16
C HIS A 28 -22.55 46.55 13.51
N HIS A 29 -22.24 46.43 14.78
CA HIS A 29 -20.86 46.21 15.27
C HIS A 29 -20.40 44.85 14.71
N PHE A 30 -19.50 44.91 13.73
CA PHE A 30 -18.80 43.72 13.27
C PHE A 30 -17.96 43.17 14.43
N ARG A 31 -18.42 42.09 15.04
CA ARG A 31 -17.53 41.25 15.83
C ARG A 31 -16.64 40.48 14.84
N PRO A 32 -15.29 40.55 14.94
CA PRO A 32 -14.45 39.70 14.12
C PRO A 32 -14.79 38.25 14.45
N VAL A 33 -15.26 37.50 13.46
CA VAL A 33 -15.32 36.06 13.55
C VAL A 33 -13.85 35.60 13.64
N ILE A 34 -13.44 35.21 14.84
CA ILE A 34 -12.13 34.58 15.05
C ILE A 34 -12.15 33.34 14.15
N ALA A 35 -11.40 33.40 13.06
CA ALA A 35 -11.11 32.22 12.27
C ALA A 35 -10.40 31.24 13.21
N VAL A 36 -11.13 30.27 13.72
CA VAL A 36 -10.55 29.14 14.44
C VAL A 36 -9.63 28.47 13.43
N ARG A 37 -8.35 28.83 13.54
CA ARG A 37 -7.29 28.12 12.85
C ARG A 37 -7.38 26.69 13.37
N LEU A 38 -7.93 25.78 12.56
CA LEU A 38 -7.79 24.33 12.77
C LEU A 38 -6.29 24.04 12.76
N GLN A 39 -5.66 24.23 13.93
CA GLN A 39 -4.28 23.83 14.15
C GLN A 39 -4.26 22.31 14.07
N GLY A 40 -3.67 21.82 12.96
CA GLY A 40 -3.06 20.51 12.97
C GLY A 40 -4.01 19.32 13.09
N VAL A 41 -4.87 19.09 12.13
CA VAL A 41 -5.08 17.71 11.70
C VAL A 41 -3.77 17.34 11.00
N THR A 42 -2.82 16.84 11.77
CA THR A 42 -1.63 16.20 11.20
C THR A 42 -2.16 15.05 10.36
N ALA A 43 -2.09 15.19 9.03
CA ALA A 43 -2.49 14.12 8.14
C ALA A 43 -1.73 12.85 8.59
N MET A 44 -2.47 11.78 8.85
CA MET A 44 -1.86 10.52 9.29
C MET A 44 -0.83 10.09 8.26
N ARG A 45 0.28 9.53 8.73
CA ARG A 45 1.34 9.02 7.84
C ARG A 45 0.77 7.88 7.01
N ARG A 46 1.05 7.87 5.72
CA ARG A 46 0.63 6.78 4.84
C ARG A 46 1.40 5.51 5.17
N LEU A 47 0.72 4.37 5.09
CA LEU A 47 1.29 3.03 5.06
C LEU A 47 1.29 2.53 3.62
N PRO A 48 2.39 2.62 2.89
CA PRO A 48 2.48 2.07 1.55
C PRO A 48 2.49 0.55 1.58
N VAL A 49 1.63 -0.07 0.79
CA VAL A 49 1.52 -1.53 0.64
C VAL A 49 1.65 -1.87 -0.84
N TYR A 50 2.60 -2.74 -1.18
CA TYR A 50 2.81 -3.22 -2.53
C TYR A 50 2.45 -4.70 -2.61
N LEU A 51 1.43 -5.04 -3.38
CA LEU A 51 1.09 -6.40 -3.76
C LEU A 51 1.82 -6.70 -5.07
N VAL A 52 2.74 -7.66 -5.05
CA VAL A 52 3.55 -8.09 -6.20
C VAL A 52 3.14 -9.51 -6.51
N LEU A 53 2.36 -9.68 -7.57
CA LEU A 53 1.59 -10.88 -7.83
C LEU A 53 2.03 -11.54 -9.14
N ASP A 54 2.42 -12.80 -9.04
CA ASP A 54 2.64 -13.66 -10.18
C ASP A 54 1.34 -13.89 -10.93
N VAL A 55 1.38 -13.65 -12.23
CA VAL A 55 0.30 -13.92 -13.16
C VAL A 55 0.84 -14.73 -14.34
N SER A 56 1.85 -15.57 -14.11
CA SER A 56 2.44 -16.47 -15.12
C SER A 56 1.46 -17.57 -15.55
N GLY A 57 1.88 -18.37 -16.53
CA GLY A 57 1.03 -19.41 -17.12
C GLY A 57 0.55 -20.48 -16.14
N SER A 58 1.32 -20.78 -15.10
CA SER A 58 0.94 -21.71 -14.03
C SER A 58 -0.25 -21.23 -13.20
N MET A 59 -0.48 -19.90 -13.17
CA MET A 59 -1.62 -19.30 -12.48
C MET A 59 -2.95 -19.43 -13.22
N HIS A 60 -3.00 -20.03 -14.41
CA HIS A 60 -4.25 -20.22 -15.16
C HIS A 60 -5.31 -21.01 -14.38
N GLY A 61 -6.57 -20.60 -14.54
CA GLY A 61 -7.72 -21.25 -13.92
C GLY A 61 -7.96 -20.82 -12.48
N GLU A 62 -8.09 -21.76 -11.57
CA GLU A 62 -8.44 -21.50 -10.17
C GLU A 62 -7.47 -20.54 -9.45
N PRO A 63 -6.12 -20.63 -9.61
CA PRO A 63 -5.22 -19.73 -8.88
C PRO A 63 -5.42 -18.27 -9.20
N ILE A 64 -5.55 -17.88 -10.47
CA ILE A 64 -5.71 -16.47 -10.85
C ILE A 64 -7.06 -15.90 -10.39
N GLU A 65 -8.13 -16.73 -10.44
CA GLU A 65 -9.43 -16.36 -9.91
C GLU A 65 -9.37 -16.18 -8.38
N ALA A 66 -8.64 -17.06 -7.69
CA ALA A 66 -8.42 -16.97 -6.25
C ALA A 66 -7.66 -15.70 -5.85
N VAL A 67 -6.63 -15.29 -6.61
CA VAL A 67 -5.90 -14.03 -6.42
C VAL A 67 -6.85 -12.84 -6.60
N GLN A 68 -7.67 -12.84 -7.64
CA GLN A 68 -8.63 -11.77 -7.90
C GLN A 68 -9.68 -11.64 -6.79
N ASN A 69 -10.26 -12.75 -6.38
CA ASN A 69 -11.20 -12.80 -5.25
C ASN A 69 -10.52 -12.39 -3.92
N GLY A 70 -9.27 -12.80 -3.73
CA GLY A 70 -8.45 -12.44 -2.58
C GLY A 70 -8.21 -10.94 -2.47
N MET A 71 -7.89 -10.26 -3.57
CA MET A 71 -7.76 -8.80 -3.60
C MET A 71 -9.08 -8.09 -3.28
N GLN A 72 -10.20 -8.57 -3.79
CA GLN A 72 -11.53 -8.01 -3.48
C GLN A 72 -11.85 -8.16 -1.99
N MET A 73 -11.60 -9.34 -1.43
CA MET A 73 -11.79 -9.60 -0.01
C MET A 73 -10.88 -8.73 0.87
N LEU A 74 -9.61 -8.58 0.49
CA LEU A 74 -8.65 -7.72 1.19
C LEU A 74 -9.18 -6.29 1.29
N VAL A 75 -9.61 -5.72 0.17
CA VAL A 75 -10.14 -4.35 0.13
C VAL A 75 -11.39 -4.20 0.97
N SER A 76 -12.35 -5.12 0.83
CA SER A 76 -13.61 -5.09 1.60
C SER A 76 -13.33 -5.19 3.11
N THR A 77 -12.42 -6.05 3.50
CA THR A 77 -12.01 -6.21 4.91
C THR A 77 -11.33 -4.96 5.44
N LEU A 78 -10.34 -4.42 4.73
CA LEU A 78 -9.59 -3.24 5.18
C LEU A 78 -10.47 -1.99 5.27
N ARG A 79 -11.46 -1.84 4.40
CA ARG A 79 -12.40 -0.70 4.44
C ARG A 79 -13.31 -0.69 5.68
N THR A 80 -13.40 -1.80 6.41
CA THR A 80 -14.10 -1.85 7.70
C THR A 80 -13.22 -1.46 8.88
N ASP A 81 -11.90 -1.36 8.69
CA ASP A 81 -10.95 -0.93 9.73
C ASP A 81 -10.65 0.57 9.58
N PRO A 82 -11.06 1.45 10.52
CA PRO A 82 -10.85 2.88 10.43
C PRO A 82 -9.38 3.28 10.27
N TYR A 83 -8.46 2.60 10.95
CA TYR A 83 -7.03 2.89 10.88
C TYR A 83 -6.46 2.55 9.50
N ALA A 84 -6.84 1.39 8.95
CA ALA A 84 -6.43 1.02 7.61
C ALA A 84 -7.02 1.96 6.56
N LEU A 85 -8.29 2.36 6.72
CA LEU A 85 -8.97 3.27 5.80
C LEU A 85 -8.26 4.64 5.70
N GLU A 86 -7.73 5.14 6.82
CA GLU A 86 -7.04 6.43 6.87
C GLU A 86 -5.58 6.36 6.44
N THR A 87 -4.91 5.23 6.64
CA THR A 87 -3.45 5.15 6.46
C THR A 87 -3.01 4.32 5.26
N ALA A 88 -3.72 3.23 4.95
CA ALA A 88 -3.28 2.29 3.93
C ALA A 88 -3.40 2.87 2.52
N HIS A 89 -2.31 2.79 1.78
CA HIS A 89 -2.24 3.06 0.35
C HIS A 89 -1.73 1.80 -0.33
N ILE A 90 -2.46 1.32 -1.32
CA ILE A 90 -2.20 0.03 -1.96
C ILE A 90 -1.76 0.24 -3.40
N SER A 91 -0.72 -0.46 -3.80
CA SER A 91 -0.26 -0.59 -5.18
C SER A 91 -0.31 -2.06 -5.59
N VAL A 92 -0.60 -2.32 -6.85
CA VAL A 92 -0.55 -3.67 -7.43
C VAL A 92 0.43 -3.69 -8.58
N ILE A 93 1.40 -4.58 -8.48
CA ILE A 93 2.36 -4.92 -9.53
C ILE A 93 2.09 -6.38 -9.90
N VAL A 94 1.94 -6.65 -11.17
CA VAL A 94 1.81 -8.03 -11.69
C VAL A 94 3.02 -8.35 -12.54
N PHE A 95 3.37 -9.63 -12.62
CA PHE A 95 4.47 -10.08 -13.46
C PHE A 95 4.18 -11.44 -14.10
N ASP A 96 4.54 -11.52 -15.37
CA ASP A 96 4.55 -12.67 -16.24
C ASP A 96 5.85 -12.66 -17.05
N ASP A 97 5.81 -12.45 -18.36
CA ASP A 97 7.00 -12.20 -19.21
C ASP A 97 7.64 -10.84 -18.92
N LYS A 98 6.88 -9.92 -18.32
CA LYS A 98 7.30 -8.59 -17.86
C LYS A 98 6.56 -8.19 -16.60
N ALA A 99 7.21 -7.41 -15.78
CA ALA A 99 6.53 -6.79 -14.66
C ALA A 99 5.92 -5.44 -15.05
N ARG A 100 4.75 -5.14 -14.50
CA ARG A 100 4.05 -3.88 -14.71
C ARG A 100 3.25 -3.47 -13.47
N GLN A 101 3.31 -2.19 -13.13
CA GLN A 101 2.42 -1.62 -12.12
C GLN A 101 1.04 -1.39 -12.76
N VAL A 102 0.05 -2.16 -12.34
CA VAL A 102 -1.33 -2.06 -12.85
C VAL A 102 -2.19 -1.11 -12.02
N VAL A 103 -1.83 -0.90 -10.75
CA VAL A 103 -2.43 0.13 -9.90
C VAL A 103 -1.31 0.88 -9.18
N PRO A 104 -1.17 2.20 -9.39
CA PRO A 104 -0.21 3.02 -8.65
C PRO A 104 -0.61 3.10 -7.17
N LEU A 105 0.30 3.59 -6.31
CA LEU A 105 0.05 3.71 -4.87
C LEU A 105 -1.16 4.61 -4.60
N THR A 106 -2.29 3.99 -4.32
CA THR A 106 -3.62 4.61 -4.21
C THR A 106 -4.17 4.44 -2.80
N GLU A 107 -4.77 5.50 -2.25
CA GLU A 107 -5.46 5.45 -0.96
C GLU A 107 -6.58 4.40 -0.97
N LEU A 108 -6.75 3.70 0.16
CA LEU A 108 -7.65 2.55 0.26
C LEU A 108 -9.11 2.90 -0.09
N ILE A 109 -9.55 4.11 0.21
CA ILE A 109 -10.93 4.55 -0.09
C ILE A 109 -11.20 4.59 -1.59
N SER A 110 -10.21 4.99 -2.39
CA SER A 110 -10.30 5.13 -3.85
C SER A 110 -9.77 3.90 -4.60
N PHE A 111 -9.09 2.97 -3.91
CA PHE A 111 -8.49 1.80 -4.53
C PHE A 111 -9.55 0.87 -5.13
N GLN A 112 -9.33 0.43 -6.36
CA GLN A 112 -10.13 -0.60 -7.02
C GLN A 112 -9.23 -1.78 -7.38
N PRO A 113 -9.56 -3.00 -6.96
CA PRO A 113 -8.83 -4.19 -7.38
C PRO A 113 -8.83 -4.30 -8.91
N PRO A 114 -7.66 -4.46 -9.54
CA PRO A 114 -7.59 -4.62 -10.98
C PRO A 114 -8.09 -6.01 -11.39
N SER A 115 -8.59 -6.12 -12.61
CA SER A 115 -8.73 -7.42 -13.25
C SER A 115 -7.34 -7.90 -13.69
N VAL A 116 -7.02 -9.14 -13.40
CA VAL A 116 -5.74 -9.77 -13.75
C VAL A 116 -6.01 -11.05 -14.57
N GLU A 117 -5.16 -11.28 -15.56
CA GLU A 117 -5.24 -12.45 -16.43
C GLU A 117 -3.90 -13.17 -16.39
N ALA A 118 -3.93 -14.50 -16.48
CA ALA A 118 -2.72 -15.28 -16.50
C ALA A 118 -2.00 -15.15 -17.85
N GLY A 119 -0.68 -14.91 -17.77
CA GLY A 119 0.21 -14.72 -18.92
C GLY A 119 1.05 -15.95 -19.25
N SER A 120 2.35 -15.80 -19.36
CA SER A 120 3.25 -16.86 -19.85
C SER A 120 4.35 -17.26 -18.85
N THR A 121 5.42 -16.51 -18.76
CA THR A 121 6.62 -16.82 -17.97
C THR A 121 6.63 -16.13 -16.61
N THR A 122 7.70 -16.31 -15.82
CA THR A 122 7.80 -15.81 -14.44
C THR A 122 9.03 -14.90 -14.29
N SER A 123 8.89 -13.63 -14.69
CA SER A 123 9.99 -12.64 -14.63
C SER A 123 10.10 -11.98 -13.25
N LEU A 124 10.56 -12.75 -12.26
CA LEU A 124 10.71 -12.31 -10.87
C LEU A 124 11.71 -11.17 -10.70
N GLY A 125 12.83 -11.21 -11.44
CA GLY A 125 13.83 -10.14 -11.41
C GLY A 125 13.28 -8.81 -11.90
N ASP A 126 12.48 -8.82 -12.95
CA ASP A 126 11.79 -7.64 -13.45
C ASP A 126 10.76 -7.13 -12.44
N ALA A 127 10.05 -8.03 -11.77
CA ALA A 127 9.11 -7.68 -10.69
C ALA A 127 9.81 -6.94 -9.54
N LEU A 128 10.96 -7.41 -9.10
CA LEU A 128 11.77 -6.77 -8.06
C LEU A 128 12.27 -5.39 -8.50
N ARG A 129 12.74 -5.25 -9.74
CA ARG A 129 13.18 -3.99 -10.32
C ARG A 129 12.02 -2.98 -10.38
N VAL A 130 10.87 -3.37 -10.93
CA VAL A 130 9.69 -2.49 -11.02
C VAL A 130 9.20 -2.10 -9.64
N THR A 131 9.16 -3.01 -8.68
CA THR A 131 8.78 -2.72 -7.29
C THR A 131 9.70 -1.66 -6.68
N LYS A 132 11.01 -1.79 -6.86
CA LYS A 132 12.00 -0.79 -6.41
C LYS A 132 11.74 0.58 -7.04
N GLU A 133 11.48 0.65 -8.34
CA GLU A 133 11.21 1.89 -9.05
C GLU A 133 9.92 2.57 -8.57
N CYS A 134 8.86 1.78 -8.36
CA CYS A 134 7.60 2.26 -7.81
C CYS A 134 7.76 2.83 -6.40
N ILE A 135 8.44 2.10 -5.51
CA ILE A 135 8.72 2.56 -4.14
C ILE A 135 9.55 3.86 -4.17
N ALA A 136 10.59 3.92 -5.00
CA ALA A 136 11.44 5.10 -5.10
C ALA A 136 10.70 6.35 -5.59
N ARG A 137 9.69 6.18 -6.46
CA ARG A 137 8.88 7.27 -7.05
C ARG A 137 7.74 7.71 -6.14
N GLU A 138 7.09 6.79 -5.42
CA GLU A 138 5.78 7.01 -4.79
C GLU A 138 5.86 7.20 -3.27
N VAL A 139 6.87 6.64 -2.61
CA VAL A 139 7.02 6.72 -1.15
C VAL A 139 7.68 8.05 -0.76
N ARG A 140 6.98 8.83 0.06
CA ARG A 140 7.44 10.13 0.55
C ARG A 140 8.54 9.93 1.58
N LYS A 141 9.66 10.61 1.38
CA LYS A 141 10.78 10.62 2.35
C LYS A 141 10.53 11.65 3.44
N THR A 142 11.03 11.39 4.65
CA THR A 142 11.07 12.38 5.73
C THR A 142 11.97 13.55 5.32
N THR A 143 11.49 14.76 5.57
CA THR A 143 12.22 16.01 5.38
C THR A 143 12.44 16.71 6.72
N ALA A 144 13.11 17.86 6.74
CA ALA A 144 13.28 18.65 7.95
C ALA A 144 11.93 19.11 8.54
N ASP A 145 10.94 19.39 7.67
CA ASP A 145 9.67 20.02 8.04
C ASP A 145 8.51 19.01 8.19
N SER A 146 8.66 17.79 7.68
CA SER A 146 7.58 16.80 7.69
C SER A 146 8.08 15.35 7.76
N LYS A 147 7.36 14.52 8.53
CA LYS A 147 7.58 13.08 8.51
C LYS A 147 7.07 12.51 7.17
N GLY A 148 7.89 11.67 6.54
CA GLY A 148 7.53 10.91 5.36
C GLY A 148 6.55 9.77 5.67
N ASP A 149 6.32 8.93 4.67
CA ASP A 149 5.50 7.74 4.83
C ASP A 149 6.13 6.73 5.79
N TRP A 150 5.33 5.81 6.28
CA TRP A 150 5.82 4.60 6.92
C TRP A 150 6.63 3.78 5.91
N LYS A 151 7.58 3.00 6.36
CA LYS A 151 8.31 2.12 5.45
C LYS A 151 7.36 1.11 4.82
N PRO A 152 7.46 0.90 3.50
CA PRO A 152 6.49 0.09 2.78
C PRO A 152 6.50 -1.38 3.20
N LEU A 153 5.31 -1.98 3.19
CA LEU A 153 5.11 -3.42 3.24
C LEU A 153 5.05 -3.95 1.81
N VAL A 154 5.79 -5.01 1.53
CA VAL A 154 5.78 -5.68 0.23
C VAL A 154 5.33 -7.12 0.43
N PHE A 155 4.26 -7.51 -0.24
CA PHE A 155 3.75 -8.88 -0.29
C PHE A 155 3.98 -9.43 -1.69
N LEU A 156 4.91 -10.34 -1.82
CA LEU A 156 5.24 -11.03 -3.07
C LEU A 156 4.59 -12.42 -3.06
N MET A 157 3.86 -12.77 -4.10
CA MET A 157 3.32 -14.12 -4.30
C MET A 157 3.76 -14.67 -5.65
N THR A 158 4.25 -15.90 -5.66
CA THR A 158 4.58 -16.66 -6.87
C THR A 158 4.32 -18.14 -6.66
N ASP A 159 3.92 -18.84 -7.71
CA ASP A 159 3.72 -20.29 -7.72
C ASP A 159 4.78 -21.05 -8.53
N GLY A 160 5.73 -20.32 -9.15
CA GLY A 160 6.70 -20.87 -10.07
C GLY A 160 8.15 -20.61 -9.73
N GLN A 161 9.00 -21.03 -10.65
CA GLN A 161 10.44 -20.71 -10.65
C GLN A 161 10.71 -19.51 -11.56
N PRO A 162 11.63 -18.61 -11.18
CA PRO A 162 12.02 -17.49 -12.04
C PRO A 162 12.58 -17.96 -13.38
N THR A 163 12.17 -17.28 -14.45
CA THR A 163 12.64 -17.54 -15.81
C THR A 163 13.61 -16.48 -16.33
N ASP A 164 13.86 -15.43 -15.53
CA ASP A 164 14.76 -14.32 -15.84
C ASP A 164 15.99 -14.27 -14.90
N ASP A 165 16.86 -13.27 -15.11
CA ASP A 165 17.99 -12.98 -14.20
C ASP A 165 17.50 -12.29 -12.92
N TRP A 166 16.86 -13.07 -12.05
CA TRP A 166 16.31 -12.57 -10.79
C TRP A 166 17.39 -12.08 -9.82
N GLN A 167 18.63 -12.59 -9.89
CA GLN A 167 19.74 -12.15 -9.05
C GLN A 167 20.07 -10.68 -9.31
N LYS A 168 20.06 -10.26 -10.57
CA LYS A 168 20.24 -8.86 -10.95
C LYS A 168 19.11 -7.99 -10.41
N GLY A 169 17.86 -8.41 -10.59
CA GLY A 169 16.70 -7.71 -10.03
C GLY A 169 16.75 -7.59 -8.51
N LEU A 170 17.18 -8.66 -7.82
CA LEU A 170 17.37 -8.66 -6.37
C LEU A 170 18.47 -7.69 -5.93
N ALA A 171 19.62 -7.65 -6.63
CA ALA A 171 20.70 -6.72 -6.32
C ALA A 171 20.21 -5.26 -6.42
N GLU A 172 19.39 -4.93 -7.41
CA GLU A 172 18.78 -3.63 -7.55
C GLU A 172 17.74 -3.36 -6.44
N PHE A 173 16.87 -4.31 -6.15
CA PHE A 173 15.85 -4.20 -5.10
C PHE A 173 16.45 -3.95 -3.71
N ARG A 174 17.58 -4.57 -3.40
CA ARG A 174 18.31 -4.39 -2.13
C ARG A 174 18.86 -2.97 -1.92
N THR A 175 18.91 -2.14 -2.95
CA THR A 175 19.30 -0.72 -2.81
C THR A 175 18.29 0.12 -2.07
N ILE A 176 17.02 -0.30 -2.03
CA ILE A 176 16.01 0.24 -1.18
C ILE A 176 15.92 -0.57 0.13
N ARG A 177 15.34 0.03 1.15
CA ARG A 177 15.12 -0.63 2.45
C ARG A 177 13.63 -0.57 2.78
N PRO A 178 12.79 -1.47 2.24
CA PRO A 178 11.39 -1.55 2.64
C PRO A 178 11.28 -1.84 4.14
N GLY A 179 10.13 -1.61 4.72
CA GLY A 179 9.87 -1.91 6.12
C GLY A 179 9.83 -3.41 6.35
N MET A 180 9.14 -4.12 5.47
CA MET A 180 9.03 -5.58 5.51
C MET A 180 8.74 -6.10 4.10
N VAL A 181 9.34 -7.23 3.79
CA VAL A 181 9.01 -8.03 2.60
C VAL A 181 8.52 -9.39 3.09
N ILE A 182 7.35 -9.80 2.64
CA ILE A 182 6.80 -11.13 2.88
C ILE A 182 6.65 -11.80 1.53
N ALA A 183 7.34 -12.92 1.34
CA ALA A 183 7.24 -13.72 0.13
C ALA A 183 6.38 -14.96 0.37
N CYS A 184 5.45 -15.23 -0.52
CA CYS A 184 4.54 -16.37 -0.49
C CYS A 184 4.86 -17.31 -1.66
N ALA A 185 5.26 -18.53 -1.31
CA ALA A 185 5.36 -19.65 -2.22
C ALA A 185 3.99 -20.32 -2.33
N ALA A 186 3.28 -20.13 -3.43
CA ALA A 186 1.93 -20.64 -3.64
C ALA A 186 2.00 -22.01 -4.35
N GLY A 187 1.92 -23.09 -3.56
CA GLY A 187 1.95 -24.45 -4.07
C GLY A 187 3.36 -25.05 -4.19
N PRO A 188 3.45 -26.33 -4.55
CA PRO A 188 4.68 -27.10 -4.47
C PRO A 188 5.74 -26.78 -5.55
N GLN A 189 5.38 -26.05 -6.59
CA GLN A 189 6.28 -25.68 -7.68
C GLN A 189 7.09 -24.42 -7.39
N ALA A 190 6.66 -23.60 -6.41
CA ALA A 190 7.33 -22.36 -6.05
C ALA A 190 8.69 -22.65 -5.38
N ASP A 191 9.73 -21.94 -5.82
CA ASP A 191 11.08 -22.11 -5.30
C ASP A 191 11.31 -21.27 -4.03
N THR A 192 11.09 -21.89 -2.88
CA THR A 192 11.33 -21.24 -1.57
C THR A 192 12.79 -20.86 -1.35
N SER A 193 13.75 -21.52 -2.02
CA SER A 193 15.17 -21.20 -1.89
C SER A 193 15.52 -19.86 -2.53
N VAL A 194 14.88 -19.52 -3.62
CA VAL A 194 14.95 -18.20 -4.26
C VAL A 194 14.29 -17.14 -3.37
N LEU A 195 13.10 -17.42 -2.86
CA LEU A 195 12.38 -16.46 -2.01
C LEU A 195 13.12 -16.15 -0.71
N LYS A 196 13.80 -17.14 -0.11
CA LYS A 196 14.67 -16.96 1.07
C LYS A 196 15.87 -16.06 0.81
N GLN A 197 16.27 -15.88 -0.43
CA GLN A 197 17.29 -14.90 -0.78
C GLN A 197 16.73 -13.48 -0.88
N ILE A 198 15.43 -13.32 -1.11
CA ILE A 198 14.76 -12.01 -1.18
C ILE A 198 14.48 -11.47 0.22
N THR A 199 13.98 -12.34 1.11
CA THR A 199 13.54 -11.98 2.47
C THR A 199 13.70 -13.14 3.45
N GLU A 200 13.81 -12.79 4.74
CA GLU A 200 13.76 -13.77 5.84
C GLU A 200 12.33 -14.25 6.15
N VAL A 201 11.31 -13.55 5.64
CA VAL A 201 9.91 -13.87 5.89
C VAL A 201 9.32 -14.53 4.65
N VAL A 202 9.47 -15.85 4.60
CA VAL A 202 8.89 -16.67 3.53
C VAL A 202 7.79 -17.55 4.11
N VAL A 203 6.62 -17.50 3.50
CA VAL A 203 5.50 -18.38 3.80
C VAL A 203 5.23 -19.31 2.62
N SER A 204 4.77 -20.51 2.92
CA SER A 204 4.43 -21.52 1.92
C SER A 204 2.98 -21.93 2.07
N LEU A 205 2.30 -22.06 0.94
CA LEU A 205 0.99 -22.69 0.80
C LEU A 205 1.19 -24.09 0.20
N ASP A 206 0.56 -25.09 0.78
CA ASP A 206 0.68 -26.47 0.28
C ASP A 206 0.13 -26.63 -1.15
N THR A 207 -0.85 -25.81 -1.49
CA THR A 207 -1.51 -25.76 -2.81
C THR A 207 -1.73 -24.32 -3.23
N ALA A 208 -1.94 -24.11 -4.54
CA ALA A 208 -2.33 -22.79 -5.10
C ALA A 208 -3.83 -22.77 -5.42
N ASP A 209 -4.67 -23.19 -4.48
CA ASP A 209 -6.12 -23.23 -4.63
C ASP A 209 -6.83 -22.04 -3.96
N SER A 210 -8.12 -21.94 -4.17
CA SER A 210 -8.95 -20.85 -3.62
C SER A 210 -8.91 -20.77 -2.10
N SER A 211 -8.77 -21.89 -1.39
CA SER A 211 -8.76 -21.93 0.08
C SER A 211 -7.48 -21.34 0.64
N THR A 212 -6.32 -21.81 0.14
CA THR A 212 -4.99 -21.41 0.62
C THR A 212 -4.66 -19.97 0.23
N ILE A 213 -4.96 -19.57 -1.01
CA ILE A 213 -4.79 -18.20 -1.49
C ILE A 213 -5.69 -17.23 -0.70
N SER A 214 -6.96 -17.58 -0.45
CA SER A 214 -7.85 -16.78 0.39
C SER A 214 -7.33 -16.64 1.83
N ALA A 215 -6.78 -17.71 2.41
CA ALA A 215 -6.15 -17.66 3.74
C ALA A 215 -4.97 -16.68 3.75
N PHE A 216 -4.14 -16.68 2.71
CA PHE A 216 -3.04 -15.72 2.57
C PHE A 216 -3.55 -14.28 2.52
N PHE A 217 -4.53 -13.95 1.68
CA PHE A 217 -5.08 -12.60 1.60
C PHE A 217 -5.77 -12.14 2.89
N LYS A 218 -6.42 -13.05 3.65
CA LYS A 218 -6.94 -12.77 4.98
C LYS A 218 -5.81 -12.38 5.95
N TRP A 219 -4.73 -13.14 5.93
CA TRP A 219 -3.56 -12.86 6.77
C TRP A 219 -2.87 -11.55 6.38
N VAL A 220 -2.74 -11.25 5.08
CA VAL A 220 -2.26 -9.96 4.57
C VAL A 220 -3.14 -8.81 5.08
N SER A 221 -4.47 -8.95 5.01
CA SER A 221 -5.41 -7.94 5.52
C SER A 221 -5.20 -7.69 7.01
N ALA A 222 -5.11 -8.74 7.82
CA ALA A 222 -4.87 -8.62 9.26
C ALA A 222 -3.49 -7.99 9.57
N SER A 223 -2.48 -8.29 8.77
CA SER A 223 -1.13 -7.71 8.88
C SER A 223 -1.12 -6.22 8.57
N ILE A 224 -1.84 -5.78 7.55
CA ILE A 224 -2.00 -4.36 7.20
C ILE A 224 -2.77 -3.64 8.31
N SER A 225 -3.89 -4.18 8.79
CA SER A 225 -4.68 -3.61 9.90
C SER A 225 -3.84 -3.45 11.17
N THR A 226 -3.04 -4.45 11.52
CA THR A 226 -2.15 -4.39 12.68
C THR A 226 -1.09 -3.31 12.52
N SER A 227 -0.48 -3.20 11.34
CA SER A 227 0.52 -2.18 11.03
C SER A 227 -0.08 -0.78 11.04
N SER A 228 -1.28 -0.61 10.50
CA SER A 228 -2.00 0.68 10.45
C SER A 228 -2.25 1.25 11.85
N LYS A 229 -2.65 0.42 12.80
CA LYS A 229 -2.90 0.83 14.20
C LYS A 229 -1.64 1.33 14.92
N LYS A 230 -0.46 0.95 14.46
CA LYS A 230 0.82 1.31 15.09
C LYS A 230 1.40 2.63 14.59
N ILE A 231 0.96 3.12 13.44
CA ILE A 231 1.52 4.32 12.81
C ILE A 231 1.54 5.53 13.74
N ASP A 232 0.49 5.72 14.54
CA ASP A 232 0.39 6.83 15.49
C ASP A 232 0.98 6.53 16.87
N LEU A 233 1.09 5.25 17.24
CA LEU A 233 1.44 4.83 18.60
C LEU A 233 2.94 4.54 18.78
N SER A 234 3.68 4.37 17.69
CA SER A 234 5.06 3.88 17.71
C SER A 234 6.06 4.95 17.26
N LYS A 235 7.22 4.97 17.92
CA LYS A 235 8.40 5.73 17.46
C LYS A 235 9.12 5.01 16.31
N SER A 236 8.77 3.75 16.02
CA SER A 236 9.31 2.96 14.93
C SER A 236 8.81 3.47 13.57
N GLU A 237 9.58 3.26 12.53
CA GLU A 237 9.19 3.59 11.14
C GLU A 237 8.89 2.35 10.30
N SER A 238 8.92 1.16 10.91
CA SER A 238 8.71 -0.12 10.24
C SER A 238 7.99 -1.10 11.16
N THR A 239 7.24 -2.01 10.55
CA THR A 239 6.64 -3.18 11.20
C THR A 239 7.67 -4.30 11.30
N GLN A 240 7.69 -5.05 12.41
CA GLN A 240 8.50 -6.25 12.59
C GLN A 240 7.61 -7.50 12.46
N LEU A 241 8.20 -8.63 12.07
CA LEU A 241 7.47 -9.89 11.92
C LEU A 241 6.76 -10.32 13.23
N SER A 242 7.44 -10.16 14.36
CA SER A 242 6.87 -10.46 15.69
C SER A 242 5.64 -9.64 16.06
N GLU A 243 5.38 -8.61 15.33
CA GLU A 243 4.25 -7.70 15.53
C GLU A 243 3.05 -8.02 14.63
N LEU A 244 3.24 -8.90 13.65
CA LEU A 244 2.16 -9.37 12.78
C LEU A 244 1.35 -10.47 13.48
N PRO A 245 0.08 -10.65 13.10
CA PRO A 245 -0.70 -11.77 13.57
C PRO A 245 -0.03 -13.10 13.13
N PRO A 246 -0.13 -14.16 13.93
CA PRO A 246 0.38 -15.46 13.50
C PRO A 246 -0.32 -15.89 12.19
N PRO A 247 0.41 -16.55 11.28
CA PRO A 247 -0.20 -17.09 10.08
C PRO A 247 -1.23 -18.17 10.45
N PRO A 248 -2.34 -18.29 9.67
CA PRO A 248 -3.32 -19.34 9.89
C PRO A 248 -2.72 -20.73 9.54
N PRO A 249 -3.37 -21.83 9.95
CA PRO A 249 -2.83 -23.19 9.76
C PRO A 249 -2.53 -23.59 8.31
N GLN A 250 -3.16 -22.93 7.33
CA GLN A 250 -2.93 -23.15 5.89
C GLN A 250 -1.63 -22.51 5.38
N ILE A 251 -0.95 -21.74 6.20
CA ILE A 251 0.26 -21.00 5.85
C ILE A 251 1.39 -21.44 6.76
N THR A 252 2.45 -21.96 6.17
CA THR A 252 3.63 -22.40 6.89
C THR A 252 4.76 -21.38 6.73
N LEU A 253 5.37 -20.93 7.83
CA LEU A 253 6.64 -20.20 7.80
C LEU A 253 7.78 -21.17 7.47
N VAL A 254 8.62 -20.87 6.48
CA VAL A 254 9.66 -21.76 5.98
C VAL A 254 11.05 -21.14 6.01
#